data_7c9526a0893e95edc48203d8e35be598
#
_entry.id   7c9526a0893e95edc48203d8e35be598
#
_cell.length_a   1.000
_cell.length_b   1.000
_cell.length_c   1.000
_cell.angle_alpha   90.00
_cell.angle_beta   90.00
_cell.angle_gamma   90.00
#
_symmetry.space_group_name_H-M   'P 1'
#
loop_
_entity.id
_entity.type
_entity.pdbx_description
1 polymer ?
#
loop_
_entity_poly.entity_id
_entity_poly.type
_entity_poly.pdbx_seq_one_letter_code
_entity_poly.pdbx_strand_id
1 'polypeptide(L)' 'MGGAQAPEQVEEETAELKEAIAIGQAEQIEEEMGDLLFSLINYARFLQVDAEQALEKTNKKFMQRF' A
#
# COMPACT_ATOMS: atom_id res chain seq x y z
N MET A 1 -0.69 18.18 -15.70
CA MET A 1 -1.03 17.64 -14.89
C MET A 1 -0.23 17.54 -13.90
N GLY A 2 -0.16 17.77 -13.16
CA GLY A 2 0.72 17.67 -12.14
C GLY A 2 0.43 16.46 -11.33
N GLY A 3 1.13 16.18 -10.42
CA GLY A 3 0.87 15.09 -9.55
C GLY A 3 1.43 13.79 -10.05
N ALA A 4 1.78 12.96 -9.11
CA ALA A 4 2.35 11.67 -9.42
C ALA A 4 1.27 10.73 -9.92
N GLN A 5 1.63 9.88 -10.86
CA GLN A 5 0.75 8.81 -11.28
C GLN A 5 0.61 7.80 -10.15
N ALA A 6 -0.44 6.99 -10.21
CA ALA A 6 -0.69 6.02 -9.15
C ALA A 6 0.51 5.14 -8.83
N PRO A 7 1.19 4.54 -9.83
CA PRO A 7 2.37 3.73 -9.51
C PRO A 7 3.49 4.53 -8.87
N GLU A 8 3.67 5.78 -9.30
CA GLU A 8 4.70 6.64 -8.73
C GLU A 8 4.40 6.98 -7.28
N GLN A 9 3.12 7.15 -6.96
CA GLN A 9 2.72 7.44 -5.60
C GLN A 9 3.03 6.25 -4.69
N VAL A 10 2.78 5.03 -5.17
CA VAL A 10 3.11 3.84 -4.39
C VAL A 10 4.61 3.79 -4.10
N GLU A 11 5.43 4.12 -5.09
CA GLU A 11 6.86 4.11 -4.89
C GLU A 11 7.29 5.16 -3.88
N GLU A 12 6.69 6.35 -3.94
CA GLU A 12 7.00 7.40 -2.98
C GLU A 12 6.63 7.00 -1.56
N GLU A 13 5.44 6.43 -1.40
CA GLU A 13 4.99 6.05 -0.07
C GLU A 13 5.82 4.90 0.48
N THR A 14 6.25 4.00 -0.38
CA THR A 14 7.14 2.92 0.05
C THR A 14 8.46 3.47 0.56
N ALA A 15 9.02 4.46 -0.12
CA ALA A 15 10.27 5.07 0.29
C ALA A 15 10.10 5.77 1.63
N GLU A 16 8.97 6.47 1.82
CA GLU A 16 8.72 7.16 3.08
C GLU A 16 8.55 6.19 4.23
N LEU A 17 7.92 5.05 3.97
CA LEU A 17 7.80 4.01 4.99
C LEU A 17 9.16 3.48 5.39
N LYS A 18 10.04 3.27 4.42
CA LYS A 18 11.39 2.80 4.72
C LYS A 18 12.14 3.80 5.59
N GLU A 19 11.97 5.09 5.32
CA GLU A 19 12.60 6.12 6.14
C GLU A 19 12.04 6.09 7.56
N ALA A 20 10.73 5.93 7.69
CA ALA A 20 10.12 5.88 9.01
C ALA A 20 10.62 4.68 9.80
N ILE A 21 10.80 3.56 9.14
CA ILE A 21 11.34 2.36 9.79
C ILE A 21 12.76 2.62 10.27
N ALA A 22 13.57 3.31 9.46
CA ALA A 22 14.94 3.61 9.82
C ALA A 22 15.00 4.51 11.05
N ILE A 23 14.06 5.46 11.15
CA ILE A 23 13.98 6.33 12.32
C ILE A 23 13.51 5.54 13.54
N GLY A 24 12.57 4.61 13.34
CA GLY A 24 12.17 3.71 14.40
C GLY A 24 11.06 4.20 15.30
N GLN A 25 10.30 5.20 14.90
CA GLN A 25 9.20 5.70 15.72
C GLN A 25 7.89 5.03 15.28
N ALA A 26 7.26 4.34 16.22
CA ALA A 26 6.11 3.50 15.91
C ALA A 26 4.96 4.29 15.31
N GLU A 27 4.69 5.48 15.83
CA GLU A 27 3.58 6.29 15.31
C GLU A 27 3.81 6.70 13.86
N GLN A 28 5.05 7.05 13.56
CA GLN A 28 5.38 7.46 12.20
C GLN A 28 5.30 6.28 11.25
N ILE A 29 5.75 5.12 11.70
CA ILE A 29 5.67 3.90 10.88
C ILE A 29 4.20 3.58 10.58
N GLU A 30 3.34 3.69 11.58
CA GLU A 30 1.92 3.43 11.39
C GLU A 30 1.32 4.39 10.40
N GLU A 31 1.67 5.66 10.49
CA GLU A 31 1.14 6.68 9.59
C GLU A 31 1.57 6.41 8.16
N GLU A 32 2.85 6.11 7.96
CA GLU A 32 3.34 5.85 6.61
C GLU A 32 2.78 4.55 6.04
N MET A 33 2.55 3.56 6.89
CA MET A 33 1.91 2.33 6.44
C MET A 33 0.49 2.61 5.96
N GLY A 34 -0.24 3.46 6.67
CA GLY A 34 -1.58 3.83 6.24
C GLY A 34 -1.56 4.55 4.91
N ASP A 35 -0.61 5.46 4.72
CA ASP A 35 -0.47 6.17 3.46
C ASP A 35 -0.16 5.22 2.32
N LEU A 36 0.69 4.24 2.56
CA LEU A 36 1.02 3.27 1.53
C LEU A 36 -0.20 2.42 1.17
N LEU A 37 -0.95 1.97 2.18
CA LEU A 37 -2.15 1.19 1.91
C LEU A 37 -3.15 2.01 1.10
N PHE A 38 -3.30 3.28 1.43
CA PHE A 38 -4.20 4.16 0.69
C PHE A 38 -3.76 4.30 -0.76
N SER A 39 -2.47 4.47 -0.99
CA SER A 39 -1.97 4.61 -2.35
C SER A 39 -2.13 3.32 -3.14
N LEU A 40 -2.01 2.16 -2.49
CA LEU A 40 -2.25 0.90 -3.16
C LEU A 40 -3.72 0.75 -3.57
N ILE A 41 -4.62 1.18 -2.71
CA ILE A 41 -6.05 1.15 -3.04
C ILE A 41 -6.33 2.05 -4.25
N ASN A 42 -5.72 3.24 -4.27
CA ASN A 42 -5.88 4.13 -5.40
C ASN A 42 -5.31 3.53 -6.68
N TYR A 43 -4.19 2.85 -6.57
CA TYR A 43 -3.57 2.20 -7.71
C TYR A 43 -4.50 1.12 -8.26
N ALA A 44 -5.12 0.34 -7.36
CA ALA A 44 -6.07 -0.68 -7.78
C ALA A 44 -7.23 -0.05 -8.54
N ARG A 45 -7.75 1.07 -8.03
CA ARG A 45 -8.84 1.77 -8.70
C ARG A 45 -8.41 2.27 -10.07
N PHE A 46 -7.20 2.75 -10.18
CA PHE A 46 -6.67 3.20 -11.46
C PHE A 46 -6.64 2.03 -12.46
N LEU A 47 -6.35 0.83 -11.99
CA LEU A 47 -6.32 -0.35 -12.83
C LEU A 47 -7.69 -1.01 -12.97
N GLN A 48 -8.70 -0.42 -12.35
CA GLN A 48 -10.07 -0.95 -12.35
C GLN A 48 -10.13 -2.33 -11.72
N VAL A 49 -9.36 -2.51 -10.64
CA VAL A 49 -9.31 -3.74 -9.88
C VAL A 49 -9.95 -3.49 -8.52
N ASP A 50 -10.77 -4.43 -8.06
CA ASP A 50 -11.37 -4.35 -6.73
C ASP A 50 -10.33 -4.83 -5.73
N ALA A 51 -9.78 -3.89 -4.95
CA ALA A 51 -8.71 -4.21 -4.01
C ALA A 51 -9.16 -5.18 -2.92
N GLU A 52 -10.41 -5.03 -2.47
CA GLU A 52 -10.94 -5.92 -1.44
C GLU A 52 -11.02 -7.35 -1.93
N GLN A 53 -11.52 -7.54 -3.14
CA GLN A 53 -11.60 -8.87 -3.69
C GLN A 53 -10.23 -9.47 -3.94
N ALA A 54 -9.31 -8.66 -4.42
CA ALA A 54 -7.94 -9.14 -4.63
C ALA A 54 -7.33 -9.63 -3.33
N LEU A 55 -7.53 -8.86 -2.25
CA LEU A 55 -7.00 -9.24 -0.96
C LEU A 55 -7.70 -10.50 -0.43
N GLU A 56 -8.99 -10.60 -0.66
CA GLU A 56 -9.73 -11.76 -0.19
C GLU A 56 -9.24 -13.03 -0.87
N LYS A 57 -8.98 -12.96 -2.17
CA LYS A 57 -8.45 -14.11 -2.88
C LYS A 57 -7.11 -14.53 -2.33
N THR A 58 -6.27 -13.56 -2.02
CA THR A 58 -4.97 -13.85 -1.45
C THR A 58 -5.11 -14.49 -0.07
N ASN A 59 -6.02 -13.94 0.74
CA ASN A 59 -6.25 -14.50 2.07
C ASN A 59 -6.70 -15.95 1.99
N LYS A 60 -7.61 -16.26 1.09
CA LYS A 60 -8.08 -17.63 0.94
C LYS A 60 -6.95 -18.55 0.51
N LYS A 61 -6.11 -18.07 -0.40
CA LYS A 61 -4.99 -18.86 -0.85
C LYS A 61 -4.06 -19.21 0.30
N PHE A 62 -3.76 -18.24 1.16
CA PHE A 62 -2.88 -18.49 2.29
C PHE A 62 -3.56 -19.37 3.34
N MET A 63 -4.84 -19.20 3.56
CA MET A 63 -5.54 -20.01 4.55
C MET A 63 -5.63 -21.47 4.12
N GLN A 64 -5.76 -21.71 2.82
CA GLN A 64 -5.85 -23.09 2.34
C GLN A 64 -4.56 -23.86 2.51
N ARG A 65 -3.45 -23.16 2.67
CA ARG A 65 -2.15 -23.81 2.82
C ARG A 65 -1.90 -24.28 4.25
N PHE A 66 -2.71 -23.83 5.16
CA PHE A 66 -2.61 -24.26 6.54
C PHE A 66 -3.75 -25.20 6.85
#